data_95df9eb08c7a1b3798400dbda6e8c881
#
_entry.id   95df9eb08c7a1b3798400dbda6e8c881
#
_cell.length_a   1.000
_cell.length_b   1.000
_cell.length_c   1.000
_cell.angle_alpha   90.00
_cell.angle_beta   90.00
_cell.angle_gamma   90.00
#
_symmetry.space_group_name_H-M   'P 1'
#
loop_
_entity.id
_entity.type
_entity.pdbx_description
1 polymer ?
#
loop_
_entity_poly.entity_id
_entity_poly.type
_entity_poly.pdbx_seq_one_letter_code
_entity_poly.pdbx_strand_id
1 'polypeptide(L)'
;MYKRQTYVHGGGTVGVMVHFDADDATAANEKFKAMGKDVAMQIAAMNPAYLDEASVPADVIAHEKEILTAQLAEDEKNKNKPAQVIEKIVQGRIGKYYKENCLMDQQFVKDGDLSVGKYVESVAKEIGASVKVLGFTRFAKGEGLQKREDNFADEVAGMMK
;
A
#
# COMPACT_ATOMS: atom_id res chain seq x y z
N MET A 1 -10.80 15.84 -14.85
CA MET A 1 -11.69 14.73 -15.31
C MET A 1 -11.10 13.41 -14.87
N TYR A 2 -11.91 12.52 -14.26
CA TYR A 2 -11.39 11.27 -13.65
C TYR A 2 -10.96 10.27 -14.73
N LYS A 3 -9.71 9.78 -14.61
CA LYS A 3 -9.16 8.72 -15.45
C LYS A 3 -8.92 7.47 -14.61
N ARG A 4 -9.07 6.30 -15.24
CA ARG A 4 -8.91 5.01 -14.58
C ARG A 4 -7.91 4.16 -15.35
N GLN A 5 -6.93 3.61 -14.64
CA GLN A 5 -6.02 2.61 -15.16
C GLN A 5 -6.29 1.29 -14.49
N THR A 6 -6.50 0.25 -15.29
CA THR A 6 -6.67 -1.12 -14.78
C THR A 6 -5.43 -1.96 -15.00
N TYR A 7 -5.17 -2.90 -14.11
CA TYR A 7 -4.09 -3.86 -14.21
C TYR A 7 -4.52 -5.20 -13.63
N VAL A 8 -4.22 -6.29 -14.34
CA VAL A 8 -4.50 -7.65 -13.91
C VAL A 8 -3.19 -8.41 -13.79
N HIS A 9 -2.94 -9.01 -12.64
CA HIS A 9 -1.71 -9.73 -12.30
C HIS A 9 -1.97 -11.22 -12.06
N GLY A 10 -0.93 -12.04 -12.29
CA GLY A 10 -0.93 -13.46 -11.93
C GLY A 10 -2.05 -14.26 -12.57
N GLY A 11 -2.32 -14.08 -13.86
CA GLY A 11 -3.37 -14.84 -14.56
C GLY A 11 -4.79 -14.57 -14.05
N GLY A 12 -5.04 -13.37 -13.50
CA GLY A 12 -6.36 -13.00 -12.95
C GLY A 12 -6.51 -13.19 -11.44
N THR A 13 -5.41 -13.45 -10.74
CA THR A 13 -5.44 -13.62 -9.28
C THR A 13 -5.53 -12.30 -8.52
N VAL A 14 -5.02 -11.19 -9.10
CA VAL A 14 -5.12 -9.85 -8.54
C VAL A 14 -5.58 -8.88 -9.62
N GLY A 15 -6.62 -8.10 -9.34
CA GLY A 15 -7.10 -6.99 -10.15
C GLY A 15 -6.90 -5.67 -9.41
N VAL A 16 -6.39 -4.66 -10.11
CA VAL A 16 -6.18 -3.31 -9.57
C VAL A 16 -6.82 -2.28 -10.49
N MET A 17 -7.42 -1.26 -9.90
CA MET A 17 -7.89 -0.06 -10.57
C MET A 17 -7.34 1.16 -9.86
N VAL A 18 -6.67 2.07 -10.58
CA VAL A 18 -6.15 3.33 -10.05
C VAL A 18 -6.92 4.49 -10.65
N HIS A 19 -7.27 5.45 -9.83
CA HIS A 19 -8.00 6.65 -10.21
C HIS A 19 -7.05 7.84 -10.22
N PHE A 20 -7.03 8.55 -11.34
CA PHE A 20 -6.24 9.76 -11.53
C PHE A 20 -7.13 10.97 -11.82
N ASP A 21 -6.72 12.13 -11.34
CA ASP A 21 -7.17 13.41 -11.89
C ASP A 21 -6.16 13.86 -12.94
N ALA A 22 -6.62 13.94 -14.18
CA ALA A 22 -5.85 14.36 -15.35
C ALA A 22 -6.81 14.77 -16.46
N ASP A 23 -6.36 15.65 -17.37
CA ASP A 23 -7.12 16.02 -18.57
C ASP A 23 -7.05 14.95 -19.67
N ASP A 24 -7.81 15.13 -20.75
CA ASP A 24 -7.89 14.17 -21.84
C ASP A 24 -6.59 14.08 -22.63
N ALA A 25 -5.88 15.20 -22.82
CA ALA A 25 -4.60 15.24 -23.52
C ALA A 25 -3.53 14.47 -22.73
N THR A 26 -3.46 14.70 -21.42
CA THR A 26 -2.59 13.96 -20.50
C THR A 26 -2.91 12.46 -20.51
N ALA A 27 -4.18 12.08 -20.50
CA ALA A 27 -4.58 10.68 -20.52
C ALA A 27 -4.25 9.95 -21.85
N ALA A 28 -4.15 10.69 -22.95
CA ALA A 28 -3.71 10.14 -24.24
C ALA A 28 -2.18 9.95 -24.31
N ASN A 29 -1.41 10.58 -23.43
CA ASN A 29 0.05 10.53 -23.43
C ASN A 29 0.56 9.14 -23.02
N GLU A 30 1.49 8.57 -23.80
CA GLU A 30 2.02 7.22 -23.58
C GLU A 30 2.82 7.10 -22.25
N LYS A 31 3.53 8.17 -21.85
CA LYS A 31 4.25 8.19 -20.55
C LYS A 31 3.29 8.18 -19.37
N PHE A 32 2.17 8.89 -19.47
CA PHE A 32 1.10 8.82 -18.46
C PHE A 32 0.52 7.42 -18.35
N LYS A 33 0.22 6.77 -19.49
CA LYS A 33 -0.30 5.38 -19.50
C LYS A 33 0.68 4.40 -18.89
N ALA A 34 1.98 4.53 -19.23
CA ALA A 34 3.04 3.71 -18.65
C ALA A 34 3.14 3.92 -17.13
N MET A 35 3.16 5.17 -16.65
CA MET A 35 3.15 5.50 -15.23
C MET A 35 1.92 4.91 -14.52
N GLY A 36 0.72 5.06 -15.09
CA GLY A 36 -0.51 4.50 -14.52
C GLY A 36 -0.43 2.99 -14.36
N LYS A 37 0.15 2.28 -15.35
CA LYS A 37 0.39 0.83 -15.27
C LYS A 37 1.41 0.48 -14.20
N ASP A 38 2.46 1.26 -14.07
CA ASP A 38 3.50 1.05 -13.06
C ASP A 38 2.97 1.24 -11.63
N VAL A 39 2.15 2.29 -11.41
CA VAL A 39 1.46 2.51 -10.13
C VAL A 39 0.50 1.35 -9.82
N ALA A 40 -0.26 0.87 -10.79
CA ALA A 40 -1.15 -0.27 -10.59
C ALA A 40 -0.38 -1.57 -10.29
N MET A 41 0.78 -1.78 -10.91
CA MET A 41 1.68 -2.90 -10.61
C MET A 41 2.26 -2.79 -9.19
N GLN A 42 2.66 -1.60 -8.74
CA GLN A 42 3.07 -1.33 -7.37
C GLN A 42 2.01 -1.77 -6.37
N ILE A 43 0.76 -1.38 -6.59
CA ILE A 43 -0.38 -1.74 -5.73
C ILE A 43 -0.60 -3.25 -5.70
N ALA A 44 -0.50 -3.92 -6.86
CA ALA A 44 -0.61 -5.37 -6.93
C ALA A 44 0.45 -6.09 -6.11
N ALA A 45 1.71 -5.58 -6.16
CA ALA A 45 2.86 -6.17 -5.50
C ALA A 45 2.93 -5.87 -4.00
N MET A 46 2.73 -4.60 -3.61
CA MET A 46 2.99 -4.12 -2.25
C MET A 46 1.74 -4.04 -1.38
N ASN A 47 0.54 -4.19 -1.97
CA ASN A 47 -0.74 -4.18 -1.25
C ASN A 47 -0.89 -3.03 -0.23
N PRO A 48 -0.74 -1.76 -0.63
CA PRO A 48 -0.92 -0.64 0.29
C PRO A 48 -2.35 -0.63 0.84
N ALA A 49 -2.49 -0.23 2.11
CA ALA A 49 -3.80 -0.10 2.76
C ALA A 49 -4.43 1.28 2.51
N TYR A 50 -3.60 2.30 2.33
CA TYR A 50 -4.02 3.71 2.22
C TYR A 50 -3.35 4.39 1.03
N LEU A 51 -3.94 5.50 0.57
CA LEU A 51 -3.36 6.30 -0.52
C LEU A 51 -2.10 7.04 -0.05
N ASP A 52 -2.22 7.78 1.05
CA ASP A 52 -1.21 8.65 1.63
C ASP A 52 -1.38 8.73 3.16
N GLU A 53 -0.48 9.43 3.85
CA GLU A 53 -0.54 9.63 5.30
C GLU A 53 -1.87 10.27 5.76
N ALA A 54 -2.41 11.21 4.97
CA ALA A 54 -3.65 11.92 5.30
C ALA A 54 -4.90 11.01 5.21
N SER A 55 -4.79 9.93 4.46
CA SER A 55 -5.87 8.93 4.29
C SER A 55 -5.93 7.92 5.44
N VAL A 56 -4.91 7.89 6.31
CA VAL A 56 -4.89 6.97 7.46
C VAL A 56 -5.79 7.51 8.57
N PRO A 57 -6.79 6.74 9.07
CA PRO A 57 -7.63 7.18 10.17
C PRO A 57 -6.82 7.47 11.44
N ALA A 58 -7.19 8.53 12.16
CA ALA A 58 -6.45 8.98 13.35
C ALA A 58 -6.44 7.94 14.48
N ASP A 59 -7.50 7.16 14.61
CA ASP A 59 -7.63 6.07 15.58
C ASP A 59 -6.67 4.91 15.27
N VAL A 60 -6.43 4.60 13.99
CA VAL A 60 -5.43 3.62 13.57
C VAL A 60 -4.03 4.06 14.00
N ILE A 61 -3.67 5.31 13.77
CA ILE A 61 -2.36 5.85 14.19
C ILE A 61 -2.25 5.92 15.71
N ALA A 62 -3.33 6.28 16.42
CA ALA A 62 -3.33 6.28 17.88
C ALA A 62 -3.09 4.87 18.44
N HIS A 63 -3.80 3.87 17.92
CA HIS A 63 -3.66 2.48 18.31
C HIS A 63 -2.24 1.93 18.00
N GLU A 64 -1.69 2.23 16.83
CA GLU A 64 -0.33 1.83 16.47
C GLU A 64 0.72 2.45 17.41
N LYS A 65 0.54 3.74 17.78
CA LYS A 65 1.40 4.39 18.78
C LYS A 65 1.34 3.72 20.15
N GLU A 66 0.15 3.31 20.60
CA GLU A 66 -0.03 2.57 21.87
C GLU A 66 0.73 1.25 21.84
N ILE A 67 0.57 0.47 20.77
CA ILE A 67 1.27 -0.80 20.59
C ILE A 67 2.79 -0.59 20.60
N LEU A 68 3.28 0.37 19.83
CA LEU A 68 4.71 0.67 19.74
C LEU A 68 5.28 1.14 21.09
N THR A 69 4.53 1.93 21.85
CA THR A 69 4.93 2.40 23.17
C THR A 69 5.00 1.25 24.16
N ALA A 70 4.00 0.36 24.15
CA ALA A 70 4.00 -0.84 25.01
C ALA A 70 5.19 -1.76 24.68
N GLN A 71 5.44 -2.04 23.41
CA GLN A 71 6.59 -2.84 22.96
C GLN A 71 7.94 -2.24 23.41
N LEU A 72 8.07 -0.91 23.33
CA LEU A 72 9.29 -0.22 23.75
C LEU A 72 9.47 -0.25 25.29
N ALA A 73 8.38 -0.24 26.05
CA ALA A 73 8.42 -0.34 27.50
C ALA A 73 8.84 -1.74 27.99
N GLU A 74 8.50 -2.78 27.25
CA GLU A 74 8.90 -4.16 27.56
C GLU A 74 10.36 -4.45 27.20
N ASP A 75 10.96 -3.72 26.26
CA ASP A 75 12.34 -3.90 25.82
C ASP A 75 13.32 -3.33 26.88
N GLU A 76 14.12 -4.20 27.47
CA GLU A 76 15.12 -3.86 28.49
C GLU A 76 16.08 -2.73 28.07
N LYS A 77 16.41 -2.66 26.77
CA LYS A 77 17.28 -1.61 26.20
C LYS A 77 16.67 -0.22 26.28
N ASN A 78 15.37 -0.13 26.48
CA ASN A 78 14.63 1.12 26.47
C ASN A 78 14.16 1.56 27.87
N LYS A 79 14.20 0.68 28.89
CA LYS A 79 13.72 0.96 30.26
C LYS A 79 14.35 2.22 30.91
N ASN A 80 15.58 2.54 30.54
CA ASN A 80 16.31 3.67 31.11
C ASN A 80 16.35 4.91 30.21
N LYS A 81 15.60 4.90 29.09
CA LYS A 81 15.59 6.04 28.15
C LYS A 81 14.60 7.11 28.62
N PRO A 82 14.95 8.40 28.49
CA PRO A 82 14.02 9.50 28.76
C PRO A 82 12.77 9.41 27.86
N ALA A 83 11.61 9.85 28.37
CA ALA A 83 10.33 9.83 27.64
C ALA A 83 10.42 10.49 26.26
N GLN A 84 11.16 11.61 26.15
CA GLN A 84 11.38 12.31 24.86
C GLN A 84 12.12 11.45 23.83
N VAL A 85 13.01 10.56 24.26
CA VAL A 85 13.72 9.64 23.35
C VAL A 85 12.78 8.53 22.89
N ILE A 86 11.96 8.00 23.79
CA ILE A 86 10.92 7.01 23.46
C ILE A 86 9.95 7.59 22.43
N GLU A 87 9.48 8.82 22.64
CA GLU A 87 8.56 9.50 21.72
C GLU A 87 9.17 9.66 20.31
N LYS A 88 10.45 10.05 20.20
CA LYS A 88 11.15 10.13 18.92
C LYS A 88 11.27 8.76 18.23
N ILE A 89 11.50 7.70 18.98
CA ILE A 89 11.55 6.34 18.44
C ILE A 89 10.16 5.95 17.90
N VAL A 90 9.09 6.22 18.66
CA VAL A 90 7.70 5.97 18.22
C VAL A 90 7.40 6.73 16.95
N GLN A 91 7.72 8.02 16.88
CA GLN A 91 7.53 8.83 15.67
C GLN A 91 8.29 8.27 14.46
N GLY A 92 9.54 7.82 14.65
CA GLY A 92 10.32 7.18 13.60
C GLY A 92 9.67 5.87 13.09
N ARG A 93 9.10 5.07 14.01
CA ARG A 93 8.39 3.84 13.65
C ARG A 93 7.06 4.11 12.95
N ILE A 94 6.33 5.17 13.34
CA ILE A 94 5.13 5.63 12.62
C ILE A 94 5.49 6.10 11.20
N GLY A 95 6.61 6.81 11.03
CA GLY A 95 7.10 7.14 9.68
C GLY A 95 7.42 5.90 8.83
N LYS A 96 7.89 4.81 9.45
CA LYS A 96 8.07 3.52 8.77
C LYS A 96 6.72 2.88 8.42
N TYR A 97 5.75 2.92 9.32
CA TYR A 97 4.39 2.45 9.09
C TYR A 97 3.77 3.11 7.83
N TYR A 98 3.90 4.43 7.67
CA TYR A 98 3.43 5.13 6.47
C TYR A 98 4.13 4.62 5.20
N LYS A 99 5.46 4.47 5.23
CA LYS A 99 6.22 3.93 4.09
C LYS A 99 5.85 2.50 3.71
N GLU A 100 5.33 1.72 4.62
CA GLU A 100 4.89 0.35 4.36
C GLU A 100 3.43 0.28 3.90
N ASN A 101 2.55 1.15 4.43
CA ASN A 101 1.11 1.05 4.25
C ASN A 101 0.51 2.11 3.31
N CYS A 102 1.18 3.24 3.06
CA CYS A 102 0.68 4.32 2.20
C CYS A 102 1.32 4.25 0.81
N LEU A 103 0.50 4.13 -0.23
CA LEU A 103 0.96 3.99 -1.62
C LEU A 103 1.97 5.07 -2.02
N MET A 104 1.66 6.34 -1.73
CA MET A 104 2.48 7.48 -2.18
C MET A 104 3.84 7.54 -1.47
N ASP A 105 3.94 6.94 -0.27
CA ASP A 105 5.13 6.93 0.57
C ASP A 105 5.98 5.66 0.39
N GLN A 106 5.40 4.60 -0.21
CA GLN A 106 6.12 3.36 -0.51
C GLN A 106 7.29 3.61 -1.45
N GLN A 107 8.39 2.87 -1.25
CA GLN A 107 9.47 2.79 -2.23
C GLN A 107 8.94 2.19 -3.54
N PHE A 108 9.29 2.82 -4.66
CA PHE A 108 8.85 2.36 -5.96
C PHE A 108 9.58 1.07 -6.37
N VAL A 109 8.84 0.02 -6.74
CA VAL A 109 9.40 -1.32 -7.00
C VAL A 109 10.40 -1.37 -8.16
N LYS A 110 10.36 -0.41 -9.09
CA LYS A 110 11.30 -0.33 -10.22
C LYS A 110 12.50 0.55 -9.91
N ASP A 111 12.40 1.46 -8.93
CA ASP A 111 13.46 2.37 -8.52
C ASP A 111 13.32 2.66 -7.02
N GLY A 112 14.11 1.94 -6.21
CA GLY A 112 14.08 2.05 -4.75
C GLY A 112 14.58 3.38 -4.18
N ASP A 113 15.17 4.25 -4.98
CA ASP A 113 15.61 5.58 -4.56
C ASP A 113 14.46 6.59 -4.57
N LEU A 114 13.35 6.25 -5.23
CA LEU A 114 12.16 7.09 -5.32
C LEU A 114 10.99 6.50 -4.52
N SER A 115 10.16 7.38 -3.94
CA SER A 115 8.81 6.97 -3.54
C SER A 115 7.88 7.00 -4.75
N VAL A 116 6.76 6.27 -4.67
CA VAL A 116 5.71 6.30 -5.70
C VAL A 116 5.25 7.73 -5.98
N GLY A 117 5.07 8.55 -4.93
CA GLY A 117 4.70 9.96 -5.06
C GLY A 117 5.70 10.75 -5.90
N LYS A 118 7.00 10.62 -5.60
CA LYS A 118 8.06 11.28 -6.37
C LYS A 118 8.13 10.78 -7.80
N TYR A 119 7.90 9.50 -8.04
CA TYR A 119 7.83 8.95 -9.38
C TYR A 119 6.68 9.58 -10.19
N VAL A 120 5.48 9.63 -9.63
CA VAL A 120 4.32 10.27 -10.28
C VAL A 120 4.59 11.74 -10.57
N GLU A 121 5.17 12.49 -9.61
CA GLU A 121 5.55 13.90 -9.80
C GLU A 121 6.60 14.07 -10.91
N SER A 122 7.59 13.19 -11.00
CA SER A 122 8.63 13.26 -12.01
C SER A 122 8.05 13.10 -13.42
N VAL A 123 7.16 12.12 -13.60
CA VAL A 123 6.48 11.90 -14.90
C VAL A 123 5.56 13.07 -15.22
N ALA A 124 4.80 13.58 -14.25
CA ALA A 124 3.92 14.74 -14.46
C ALA A 124 4.71 15.97 -14.93
N LYS A 125 5.87 16.24 -14.33
CA LYS A 125 6.79 17.32 -14.77
C LYS A 125 7.33 17.07 -16.17
N GLU A 126 7.73 15.85 -16.48
CA GLU A 126 8.27 15.49 -17.79
C GLU A 126 7.26 15.70 -18.91
N ILE A 127 5.99 15.41 -18.70
CA ILE A 127 4.92 15.60 -19.67
C ILE A 127 4.29 17.00 -19.64
N GLY A 128 4.72 17.85 -18.69
CA GLY A 128 4.21 19.22 -18.52
C GLY A 128 2.74 19.27 -18.08
N ALA A 129 2.26 18.26 -17.34
CA ALA A 129 0.86 18.12 -16.96
C ALA A 129 0.68 18.07 -15.43
N SER A 130 -0.53 18.38 -14.96
CA SER A 130 -0.94 18.15 -13.59
C SER A 130 -1.57 16.76 -13.46
N VAL A 131 -0.98 15.90 -12.66
CA VAL A 131 -1.48 14.55 -12.39
C VAL A 131 -1.59 14.34 -10.89
N LYS A 132 -2.74 13.87 -10.44
CA LYS A 132 -2.96 13.49 -9.04
C LYS A 132 -3.54 12.08 -8.97
N VAL A 133 -2.99 11.24 -8.12
CA VAL A 133 -3.61 9.96 -7.74
C VAL A 133 -4.71 10.26 -6.73
N LEU A 134 -5.94 9.86 -7.04
CA LEU A 134 -7.12 10.11 -6.19
C LEU A 134 -7.46 8.93 -5.29
N GLY A 135 -7.04 7.73 -5.70
CA GLY A 135 -7.33 6.51 -4.97
C GLY A 135 -7.11 5.28 -5.83
N PHE A 136 -7.29 4.14 -5.23
CA PHE A 136 -7.18 2.84 -5.90
C PHE A 136 -8.15 1.83 -5.31
N THR A 137 -8.38 0.75 -6.04
CA THR A 137 -9.10 -0.44 -5.59
C THR A 137 -8.30 -1.66 -6.00
N ARG A 138 -8.11 -2.60 -5.08
CA ARG A 138 -7.44 -3.87 -5.31
C ARG A 138 -8.35 -5.02 -4.88
N PHE A 139 -8.42 -6.04 -5.70
CA PHE A 139 -9.11 -7.29 -5.40
C PHE A 139 -8.15 -8.45 -5.60
N ALA A 140 -8.10 -9.37 -4.65
CA ALA A 140 -7.40 -10.63 -4.78
C ALA A 140 -8.40 -11.79 -4.82
N LYS A 141 -8.15 -12.78 -5.67
CA LYS A 141 -9.00 -13.98 -5.77
C LYS A 141 -9.08 -14.69 -4.42
N GLY A 142 -10.31 -14.90 -3.93
CA GLY A 142 -10.55 -15.55 -2.64
C GLY A 142 -10.48 -14.60 -1.43
N GLU A 143 -10.19 -13.32 -1.61
CA GLU A 143 -10.23 -12.32 -0.55
C GLU A 143 -11.67 -12.18 -0.01
N GLY A 144 -11.83 -12.21 1.33
CA GLY A 144 -13.13 -12.14 1.99
C GLY A 144 -13.98 -13.43 1.95
N LEU A 145 -13.53 -14.47 1.29
CA LEU A 145 -14.19 -15.78 1.34
C LEU A 145 -13.66 -16.59 2.52
N GLN A 146 -14.58 -17.22 3.27
CA GLN A 146 -14.19 -18.22 4.26
C GLN A 146 -13.48 -19.36 3.54
N LYS A 147 -12.25 -19.67 3.94
CA LYS A 147 -11.58 -20.89 3.48
C LYS A 147 -12.38 -22.08 3.93
N ARG A 148 -12.77 -22.96 2.99
CA ARG A 148 -13.31 -24.25 3.32
C ARG A 148 -12.23 -25.01 4.10
N GLU A 149 -12.54 -25.41 5.33
CA GLU A 149 -11.70 -26.33 6.08
C GLU A 149 -11.92 -27.72 5.48
N ASP A 150 -11.13 -28.06 4.49
CA ASP A 150 -11.07 -29.41 3.97
C ASP A 150 -10.29 -30.25 4.99
N ASN A 151 -11.02 -30.97 5.85
CA ASN A 151 -10.40 -31.89 6.79
C ASN A 151 -10.08 -33.20 6.03
N PHE A 152 -8.94 -33.19 5.36
CA PHE A 152 -8.44 -34.33 4.57
C PHE A 152 -8.40 -35.63 5.39
N ALA A 153 -8.17 -35.54 6.71
CA ALA A 153 -8.18 -36.68 7.60
C ALA A 153 -9.58 -37.35 7.69
N ASP A 154 -10.64 -36.55 7.73
CA ASP A 154 -12.02 -37.05 7.77
C ASP A 154 -12.45 -37.59 6.40
N GLU A 155 -12.00 -37.00 5.29
CA GLU A 155 -12.26 -37.54 3.94
C GLU A 155 -11.61 -38.92 3.76
N VAL A 156 -10.36 -39.09 4.17
CA VAL A 156 -9.64 -40.36 4.09
C VAL A 156 -10.28 -41.41 5.00
N ALA A 157 -10.66 -41.03 6.23
CA ALA A 157 -11.38 -41.91 7.16
C ALA A 157 -12.75 -42.36 6.61
N GLY A 158 -13.41 -41.49 5.83
CA GLY A 158 -14.68 -41.83 5.15
C GLY A 158 -14.51 -42.79 3.97
N MET A 159 -13.37 -42.76 3.27
CA MET A 159 -13.03 -43.66 2.15
C MET A 159 -12.58 -45.06 2.60
N MET A 160 -12.19 -45.23 3.86
CA MET A 160 -11.69 -46.49 4.40
C MET A 160 -12.78 -47.32 5.08
N LYS A 161 -14.05 -46.90 5.05
CA LYS A 161 -15.22 -47.62 5.50
C LYS A 161 -15.98 -48.22 4.30
#